data_8c90cbd6114400df57cf1d939175813c
#
_entry.id   8c90cbd6114400df57cf1d939175813c
#
_cell.length_a   1.000
_cell.length_b   1.000
_cell.length_c   1.000
_cell.angle_alpha   90.00
_cell.angle_beta   90.00
_cell.angle_gamma   90.00
#
_symmetry.space_group_name_H-M   'P 1'
#
loop_
_entity.id
_entity.type
_entity.pdbx_description
1 polymer ?
#
loop_
_entity_poly.entity_id
_entity_poly.type
_entity_poly.pdbx_seq_one_letter_code
_entity_poly.pdbx_strand_id
1 'polypeptide(L)'
;MEKYSETLITPSKIKQMVPSGISLGIGDDFFISRLVEKPQYTYLRYPFRVDCYLAAYCVEGSVDCSVNLTDYHLTTGTLLLITPGNIVKLTQPDEIDQNLRVTLICASTSFITNIGINPSKFLIEAVEVLRDPCIHLSADETEMLHKYVNLALDITKANPQFVKESIGGLVSSVFYQFAGFLADSKRRQDMETPVRTTRQRQMLEQFMKLAITDHAKEHLVGYYADKMCVTPKYLSKIVKEASGRSVPDWLSELLILDAKNMLRHTDMTIKEISARLNFPSQSFFFRFFKNHTGQTPTQYREE
;
A
#
# COMPACT_ATOMS: atom_id res chain seq x y z
N MET A 1 -21.32 -13.05 22.86
CA MET A 1 -20.05 -12.84 22.11
C MET A 1 -20.41 -12.92 20.64
N GLU A 2 -20.77 -11.80 20.05
CA GLU A 2 -21.00 -11.70 18.61
C GLU A 2 -19.65 -11.90 17.90
N LYS A 3 -19.63 -12.85 16.97
CA LYS A 3 -18.52 -13.04 16.04
C LYS A 3 -18.35 -11.75 15.26
N TYR A 4 -17.31 -10.98 15.57
CA TYR A 4 -16.82 -9.92 14.68
C TYR A 4 -16.40 -10.59 13.38
N SER A 5 -17.30 -10.60 12.41
CA SER A 5 -16.96 -10.89 11.02
C SER A 5 -15.99 -9.78 10.62
N GLU A 6 -14.72 -10.11 10.38
CA GLU A 6 -13.74 -9.18 9.82
C GLU A 6 -14.31 -8.63 8.51
N THR A 7 -14.87 -7.44 8.56
CA THR A 7 -15.47 -6.81 7.37
C THR A 7 -14.32 -6.35 6.48
N LEU A 8 -14.01 -7.17 5.48
CA LEU A 8 -13.07 -6.81 4.43
C LEU A 8 -13.69 -5.73 3.54
N ILE A 9 -13.03 -4.59 3.45
CA ILE A 9 -13.52 -3.44 2.69
C ILE A 9 -12.75 -3.31 1.38
N THR A 10 -13.47 -3.56 0.29
CA THR A 10 -13.01 -3.44 -1.10
C THR A 10 -13.22 -2.02 -1.64
N PRO A 11 -12.62 -1.64 -2.78
CA PRO A 11 -12.87 -0.35 -3.43
C PRO A 11 -14.35 -0.06 -3.64
N SER A 12 -15.13 -1.02 -4.09
CA SER A 12 -16.58 -0.88 -4.26
C SER A 12 -17.32 -0.54 -2.99
N LYS A 13 -16.94 -1.16 -1.87
CA LYS A 13 -17.55 -0.85 -0.57
C LYS A 13 -17.18 0.53 -0.08
N ILE A 14 -15.91 0.96 -0.27
CA ILE A 14 -15.49 2.34 0.08
C ILE A 14 -16.29 3.33 -0.75
N LYS A 15 -16.44 3.08 -2.06
CA LYS A 15 -17.24 3.92 -2.96
C LYS A 15 -18.69 4.07 -2.50
N GLN A 16 -19.30 2.99 -1.98
CA GLN A 16 -20.68 3.04 -1.43
C GLN A 16 -20.77 3.79 -0.10
N MET A 17 -19.69 3.83 0.69
CA MET A 17 -19.64 4.55 1.97
C MET A 17 -19.42 6.06 1.79
N VAL A 18 -18.87 6.45 0.65
CA VAL A 18 -18.66 7.85 0.32
C VAL A 18 -19.97 8.42 -0.26
N PRO A 19 -20.57 9.44 0.37
CA PRO A 19 -21.77 10.08 -0.17
C PRO A 19 -21.51 10.56 -1.59
N SER A 20 -22.59 10.77 -2.35
CA SER A 20 -22.63 11.14 -3.77
C SER A 20 -22.04 12.52 -4.10
N GLY A 21 -20.91 12.86 -3.49
CA GLY A 21 -19.97 13.83 -4.02
C GLY A 21 -19.37 13.31 -5.33
N ILE A 22 -18.64 14.12 -6.08
CA ILE A 22 -18.03 13.73 -7.35
C ILE A 22 -17.09 12.56 -7.12
N SER A 23 -17.61 11.34 -7.27
CA SER A 23 -16.77 10.14 -7.29
C SER A 23 -16.70 9.66 -8.74
N LEU A 24 -15.49 9.65 -9.29
CA LEU A 24 -15.21 9.15 -10.63
C LEU A 24 -14.31 7.92 -10.52
N GLY A 25 -14.55 6.90 -11.34
CA GLY A 25 -13.77 5.67 -11.24
C GLY A 25 -13.99 4.69 -12.37
N ILE A 26 -13.18 3.65 -12.37
CA ILE A 26 -13.18 2.56 -13.34
C ILE A 26 -13.68 1.31 -12.62
N GLY A 27 -14.97 1.02 -12.75
CA GLY A 27 -15.59 -0.15 -12.12
C GLY A 27 -15.22 -0.26 -10.63
N ASP A 28 -14.74 -1.43 -10.24
CA ASP A 28 -14.27 -1.76 -8.89
C ASP A 28 -12.75 -1.62 -8.73
N ASP A 29 -12.05 -1.23 -9.78
CA ASP A 29 -10.60 -1.22 -9.82
C ASP A 29 -10.00 0.08 -9.27
N PHE A 30 -10.62 1.21 -9.57
CA PHE A 30 -10.05 2.52 -9.23
C PHE A 30 -11.15 3.56 -9.05
N PHE A 31 -11.03 4.42 -8.03
CA PHE A 31 -11.85 5.62 -7.94
C PHE A 31 -11.14 6.77 -7.22
N ILE A 32 -11.58 7.99 -7.54
CA ILE A 32 -11.26 9.22 -6.83
C ILE A 32 -12.57 9.82 -6.35
N SER A 33 -12.63 10.21 -5.08
CA SER A 33 -13.79 10.90 -4.50
C SER A 33 -13.34 12.12 -3.73
N ARG A 34 -13.99 13.26 -3.97
CA ARG A 34 -13.90 14.45 -3.12
C ARG A 34 -15.08 14.43 -2.17
N LEU A 35 -14.81 14.35 -0.88
CA LEU A 35 -15.84 14.49 0.15
C LEU A 35 -16.19 15.95 0.31
N VAL A 36 -17.41 16.33 -0.06
CA VAL A 36 -17.93 17.69 0.09
C VAL A 36 -18.85 17.80 1.32
N GLU A 37 -19.40 16.67 1.79
CA GLU A 37 -20.38 16.62 2.88
C GLU A 37 -20.05 15.47 3.85
N LYS A 38 -20.60 15.55 5.09
CA LYS A 38 -20.43 14.52 6.13
C LYS A 38 -20.72 13.13 5.58
N PRO A 39 -19.73 12.25 5.47
CA PRO A 39 -19.97 10.85 5.11
C PRO A 39 -20.92 10.19 6.11
N GLN A 40 -21.64 9.17 5.70
CA GLN A 40 -22.41 8.35 6.63
C GLN A 40 -21.43 7.49 7.45
N TYR A 41 -20.92 8.09 8.53
CA TYR A 41 -19.84 7.51 9.36
C TYR A 41 -20.23 6.25 10.13
N THR A 42 -21.47 5.82 10.09
CA THR A 42 -21.98 4.69 10.87
C THR A 42 -21.14 3.43 10.67
N TYR A 43 -20.63 3.20 9.46
CA TYR A 43 -19.78 2.05 9.15
C TYR A 43 -18.31 2.24 9.58
N LEU A 44 -17.84 3.48 9.71
CA LEU A 44 -16.45 3.80 10.05
C LEU A 44 -16.22 3.84 11.56
N ARG A 45 -17.26 3.65 12.38
CA ARG A 45 -17.17 3.55 13.86
C ARG A 45 -16.45 2.29 14.33
N TYR A 46 -16.50 1.22 13.53
CA TYR A 46 -15.88 -0.05 13.86
C TYR A 46 -14.62 -0.25 13.06
N PRO A 47 -13.60 -0.93 13.64
CA PRO A 47 -12.41 -1.28 12.89
C PRO A 47 -12.77 -2.14 11.67
N PHE A 48 -12.18 -1.83 10.52
CA PHE A 48 -12.34 -2.60 9.30
C PHE A 48 -10.99 -2.85 8.63
N ARG A 49 -10.87 -3.99 7.97
CA ARG A 49 -9.68 -4.34 7.20
C ARG A 49 -9.83 -3.86 5.76
N VAL A 50 -8.84 -3.15 5.27
CA VAL A 50 -8.82 -2.62 3.89
C VAL A 50 -8.18 -3.66 2.96
N ASP A 51 -8.80 -3.91 1.78
CA ASP A 51 -8.29 -4.82 0.73
C ASP A 51 -7.92 -4.07 -0.54
N CYS A 52 -7.39 -2.89 -0.38
CA CYS A 52 -6.98 -2.05 -1.50
C CYS A 52 -5.91 -1.06 -1.04
N TYR A 53 -5.29 -0.38 -1.99
CA TYR A 53 -4.49 0.81 -1.72
C TYR A 53 -5.42 2.01 -1.61
N LEU A 54 -5.33 2.74 -0.50
CA LEU A 54 -6.14 3.92 -0.25
C LEU A 54 -5.24 5.08 0.17
N ALA A 55 -5.38 6.20 -0.52
CA ALA A 55 -4.79 7.46 -0.14
C ALA A 55 -5.89 8.43 0.28
N ALA A 56 -5.81 8.97 1.49
CA ALA A 56 -6.72 9.97 2.02
C ALA A 56 -5.96 11.27 2.25
N TYR A 57 -6.25 12.29 1.45
CA TYR A 57 -5.63 13.61 1.56
C TYR A 57 -6.61 14.59 2.22
N CYS A 58 -6.22 15.16 3.36
CA CYS A 58 -6.99 16.17 4.06
C CYS A 58 -6.80 17.53 3.40
N VAL A 59 -7.84 17.99 2.70
CA VAL A 59 -7.85 19.28 1.98
C VAL A 59 -8.14 20.43 2.95
N GLU A 60 -9.05 20.21 3.90
CA GLU A 60 -9.51 21.20 4.89
C GLU A 60 -10.03 20.49 6.13
N GLY A 61 -9.86 21.10 7.31
CA GLY A 61 -10.32 20.57 8.58
C GLY A 61 -9.38 19.56 9.20
N SER A 62 -9.92 18.71 10.09
CA SER A 62 -9.17 17.66 10.76
C SER A 62 -10.02 16.42 11.05
N VAL A 63 -9.36 15.27 11.21
CA VAL A 63 -9.99 14.01 11.59
C VAL A 63 -9.02 13.10 12.31
N ASP A 64 -9.51 12.43 13.37
CA ASP A 64 -8.77 11.43 14.13
C ASP A 64 -9.10 10.02 13.64
N CYS A 65 -8.07 9.25 13.35
CA CYS A 65 -8.21 7.86 12.94
C CYS A 65 -7.10 7.00 13.55
N SER A 66 -7.31 5.69 13.57
CA SER A 66 -6.25 4.74 13.89
C SER A 66 -5.98 3.82 12.72
N VAL A 67 -4.70 3.51 12.50
CA VAL A 67 -4.24 2.49 11.54
C VAL A 67 -3.42 1.47 12.31
N ASN A 68 -3.83 0.20 12.27
CA ASN A 68 -3.17 -0.90 13.00
C ASN A 68 -2.95 -0.59 14.50
N LEU A 69 -3.96 0.00 15.16
CA LEU A 69 -3.94 0.40 16.59
C LEU A 69 -3.05 1.61 16.93
N THR A 70 -2.47 2.28 15.95
CA THR A 70 -1.75 3.55 16.15
C THR A 70 -2.67 4.70 15.76
N ASP A 71 -2.81 5.67 16.66
CA ASP A 71 -3.67 6.83 16.44
C ASP A 71 -2.94 7.90 15.63
N TYR A 72 -3.66 8.52 14.69
CA TYR A 72 -3.18 9.58 13.81
C TYR A 72 -4.18 10.73 13.80
N HIS A 73 -3.66 11.94 13.85
CA HIS A 73 -4.42 13.17 13.70
C HIS A 73 -4.13 13.78 12.32
N LEU A 74 -5.10 13.66 11.40
CA LEU A 74 -4.99 14.23 10.07
C LEU A 74 -5.47 15.67 10.10
N THR A 75 -4.64 16.58 9.60
CA THR A 75 -4.96 17.99 9.43
C THR A 75 -4.80 18.39 7.97
N THR A 76 -5.23 19.59 7.62
CA THR A 76 -5.01 20.17 6.29
C THR A 76 -3.57 19.97 5.81
N GLY A 77 -3.38 19.46 4.61
CA GLY A 77 -2.07 19.15 4.03
C GLY A 77 -1.53 17.75 4.37
N THR A 78 -2.26 16.95 5.14
CA THR A 78 -1.84 15.60 5.50
C THR A 78 -2.37 14.57 4.51
N LEU A 79 -1.49 13.68 4.06
CA LEU A 79 -1.79 12.49 3.23
C LEU A 79 -1.62 11.24 4.08
N LEU A 80 -2.70 10.46 4.24
CA LEU A 80 -2.68 9.14 4.86
C LEU A 80 -2.65 8.07 3.77
N LEU A 81 -1.65 7.19 3.82
CA LEU A 81 -1.49 6.07 2.89
C LEU A 81 -1.82 4.74 3.59
N ILE A 82 -2.79 4.02 3.08
CA ILE A 82 -3.27 2.74 3.63
C ILE A 82 -3.02 1.65 2.58
N THR A 83 -2.39 0.57 3.01
CA THR A 83 -2.10 -0.59 2.17
C THR A 83 -3.06 -1.76 2.46
N PRO A 84 -3.23 -2.70 1.53
CA PRO A 84 -4.03 -3.90 1.77
C PRO A 84 -3.61 -4.63 3.05
N GLY A 85 -4.59 -5.06 3.83
CA GLY A 85 -4.38 -5.73 5.11
C GLY A 85 -4.35 -4.80 6.33
N ASN A 86 -4.21 -3.49 6.17
CA ASN A 86 -4.29 -2.54 7.28
C ASN A 86 -5.70 -2.53 7.88
N ILE A 87 -5.76 -2.35 9.21
CA ILE A 87 -7.00 -2.16 9.96
C ILE A 87 -7.14 -0.67 10.24
N VAL A 88 -8.26 -0.09 9.85
CA VAL A 88 -8.55 1.35 9.99
C VAL A 88 -9.79 1.55 10.85
N LYS A 89 -9.80 2.60 11.65
CA LYS A 89 -10.95 3.04 12.44
C LYS A 89 -10.93 4.55 12.57
N LEU A 90 -12.09 5.22 12.49
CA LEU A 90 -12.22 6.60 12.94
C LEU A 90 -12.35 6.65 14.46
N THR A 91 -11.55 7.46 15.14
CA THR A 91 -11.46 7.45 16.61
C THR A 91 -12.65 8.16 17.23
N GLN A 92 -13.07 9.28 16.67
CA GLN A 92 -14.18 10.10 17.16
C GLN A 92 -15.13 10.49 16.01
N PRO A 93 -15.93 9.55 15.48
CA PRO A 93 -16.76 9.83 14.31
C PRO A 93 -17.88 10.84 14.55
N ASP A 94 -18.24 11.10 15.81
CA ASP A 94 -19.28 12.07 16.18
C ASP A 94 -18.74 13.50 16.33
N GLU A 95 -17.43 13.66 16.48
CA GLU A 95 -16.73 14.95 16.69
C GLU A 95 -15.97 15.42 15.44
N ILE A 96 -16.26 14.84 14.27
CA ILE A 96 -15.59 15.22 13.04
C ILE A 96 -15.87 16.68 12.69
N ASP A 97 -14.80 17.40 12.36
CA ASP A 97 -14.86 18.80 11.90
C ASP A 97 -15.92 18.97 10.79
N GLN A 98 -16.80 19.94 10.95
CA GLN A 98 -17.87 20.22 9.96
C GLN A 98 -17.31 20.69 8.63
N ASN A 99 -16.10 21.25 8.63
CA ASN A 99 -15.40 21.72 7.44
C ASN A 99 -14.50 20.65 6.82
N LEU A 100 -14.49 19.41 7.36
CA LEU A 100 -13.63 18.36 6.87
C LEU A 100 -13.88 18.08 5.38
N ARG A 101 -12.83 18.24 4.59
CA ARG A 101 -12.79 17.89 3.17
C ARG A 101 -11.61 16.95 2.92
N VAL A 102 -11.92 15.75 2.47
CA VAL A 102 -10.90 14.72 2.17
C VAL A 102 -11.03 14.29 0.72
N THR A 103 -9.93 14.23 0.02
CA THR A 103 -9.84 13.56 -1.27
C THR A 103 -9.41 12.11 -1.02
N LEU A 104 -10.23 11.15 -1.47
CA LEU A 104 -9.92 9.73 -1.41
C LEU A 104 -9.52 9.24 -2.80
N ILE A 105 -8.40 8.52 -2.86
CA ILE A 105 -7.93 7.82 -4.06
C ILE A 105 -7.80 6.36 -3.66
N CYS A 106 -8.51 5.49 -4.37
CA CYS A 106 -8.54 4.07 -4.07
C CYS A 106 -8.20 3.25 -5.31
N ALA A 107 -7.35 2.26 -5.15
CA ALA A 107 -6.96 1.34 -6.23
C ALA A 107 -6.95 -0.10 -5.72
N SER A 108 -7.55 -1.02 -6.48
CA SER A 108 -7.50 -2.45 -6.18
C SER A 108 -6.06 -2.98 -6.32
N THR A 109 -5.76 -4.08 -5.63
CA THR A 109 -4.47 -4.76 -5.75
C THR A 109 -4.24 -5.25 -7.18
N SER A 110 -5.30 -5.75 -7.85
CA SER A 110 -5.26 -6.17 -9.25
C SER A 110 -4.95 -5.01 -10.19
N PHE A 111 -5.56 -3.85 -9.98
CA PHE A 111 -5.28 -2.66 -10.79
C PHE A 111 -3.81 -2.23 -10.69
N ILE A 112 -3.27 -2.11 -9.48
CA ILE A 112 -1.86 -1.73 -9.24
C ILE A 112 -0.91 -2.75 -9.87
N THR A 113 -1.21 -4.05 -9.79
CA THR A 113 -0.40 -5.09 -10.42
C THR A 113 -0.45 -4.99 -11.95
N ASN A 114 -1.63 -4.74 -12.52
CA ASN A 114 -1.83 -4.70 -13.98
C ASN A 114 -1.20 -3.47 -14.65
N ILE A 115 -1.01 -2.36 -13.96
CA ILE A 115 -0.33 -1.17 -14.51
C ILE A 115 1.20 -1.26 -14.45
N GLY A 116 1.74 -2.42 -14.05
CA GLY A 116 3.18 -2.68 -14.09
C GLY A 116 4.01 -1.94 -13.04
N ILE A 117 3.38 -1.36 -12.02
CA ILE A 117 4.12 -0.84 -10.87
C ILE A 117 4.75 -2.04 -10.15
N ASN A 118 6.07 -2.03 -10.04
CA ASN A 118 6.78 -2.99 -9.22
C ASN A 118 7.07 -2.37 -7.83
N PRO A 119 6.25 -2.65 -6.81
CA PRO A 119 6.42 -2.08 -5.48
C PRO A 119 7.76 -2.47 -4.83
N SER A 120 8.39 -3.57 -5.28
CA SER A 120 9.68 -3.99 -4.73
C SER A 120 10.81 -2.99 -5.00
N LYS A 121 10.69 -2.18 -6.05
CA LYS A 121 11.66 -1.10 -6.33
C LYS A 121 11.63 0.04 -5.32
N PHE A 122 10.55 0.15 -4.55
CA PHE A 122 10.27 1.26 -3.62
C PHE A 122 10.06 0.76 -2.19
N LEU A 123 10.50 -0.47 -1.90
CA LEU A 123 10.25 -1.06 -0.59
C LEU A 123 10.97 -0.32 0.54
N ILE A 124 12.05 0.38 0.25
CA ILE A 124 12.73 1.21 1.26
C ILE A 124 11.84 2.39 1.63
N GLU A 125 11.27 3.06 0.62
CA GLU A 125 10.32 4.16 0.78
C GLU A 125 8.98 3.65 1.33
N ALA A 126 8.52 2.48 0.86
CA ALA A 126 7.32 1.81 1.36
C ALA A 126 7.42 1.40 2.83
N VAL A 127 8.59 1.01 3.32
CA VAL A 127 8.82 0.72 4.76
C VAL A 127 8.56 1.96 5.62
N GLU A 128 8.96 3.15 5.18
CA GLU A 128 8.66 4.38 5.90
C GLU A 128 7.15 4.66 5.93
N VAL A 129 6.46 4.49 4.79
CA VAL A 129 4.99 4.61 4.72
C VAL A 129 4.28 3.56 5.58
N LEU A 130 4.80 2.35 5.65
CA LEU A 130 4.23 1.30 6.51
C LEU A 130 4.44 1.59 7.99
N ARG A 131 5.50 2.29 8.33
CA ARG A 131 5.82 2.69 9.71
C ARG A 131 5.05 3.95 10.13
N ASP A 132 5.01 4.94 9.27
CA ASP A 132 4.25 6.17 9.45
C ASP A 132 3.47 6.49 8.15
N PRO A 133 2.23 6.01 8.06
CA PRO A 133 1.40 6.20 6.87
C PRO A 133 0.92 7.64 6.71
N CYS A 134 1.20 8.53 7.69
CA CYS A 134 0.71 9.90 7.74
C CYS A 134 1.83 10.85 7.30
N ILE A 135 1.72 11.43 6.13
CA ILE A 135 2.73 12.27 5.50
C ILE A 135 2.20 13.70 5.40
N HIS A 136 2.94 14.67 5.91
CA HIS A 136 2.62 16.08 5.69
C HIS A 136 3.25 16.56 4.38
N LEU A 137 2.42 16.99 3.43
CA LEU A 137 2.87 17.47 2.13
C LEU A 137 3.25 18.96 2.20
N SER A 138 4.36 19.32 1.56
CA SER A 138 4.71 20.71 1.31
C SER A 138 3.71 21.37 0.35
N ALA A 139 3.77 22.70 0.20
CA ALA A 139 2.90 23.42 -0.72
C ALA A 139 3.06 22.93 -2.17
N ASP A 140 4.31 22.71 -2.62
CA ASP A 140 4.59 22.23 -3.98
C ASP A 140 4.10 20.79 -4.21
N GLU A 141 4.26 19.91 -3.21
CA GLU A 141 3.77 18.52 -3.25
C GLU A 141 2.24 18.48 -3.27
N THR A 142 1.60 19.35 -2.49
CA THR A 142 0.14 19.54 -2.48
C THR A 142 -0.38 20.03 -3.85
N GLU A 143 0.27 21.04 -4.42
CA GLU A 143 -0.11 21.55 -5.75
C GLU A 143 0.04 20.45 -6.82
N MET A 144 1.12 19.68 -6.75
CA MET A 144 1.33 18.55 -7.66
C MET A 144 0.23 17.49 -7.51
N LEU A 145 -0.12 17.10 -6.28
CA LEU A 145 -1.22 16.15 -6.02
C LEU A 145 -2.53 16.67 -6.60
N HIS A 146 -2.85 17.95 -6.42
CA HIS A 146 -4.06 18.55 -6.98
C HIS A 146 -4.08 18.51 -8.51
N LYS A 147 -2.94 18.76 -9.19
CA LYS A 147 -2.83 18.63 -10.65
C LYS A 147 -3.13 17.21 -11.11
N TYR A 148 -2.57 16.20 -10.44
CA TYR A 148 -2.84 14.80 -10.75
C TYR A 148 -4.31 14.42 -10.53
N VAL A 149 -4.90 14.83 -9.42
CA VAL A 149 -6.32 14.57 -9.11
C VAL A 149 -7.22 15.21 -10.16
N ASN A 150 -6.97 16.47 -10.52
CA ASN A 150 -7.76 17.17 -11.54
C ASN A 150 -7.63 16.50 -12.91
N LEU A 151 -6.40 16.13 -13.32
CA LEU A 151 -6.17 15.44 -14.57
C LEU A 151 -6.89 14.07 -14.60
N ALA A 152 -6.87 13.31 -13.51
CA ALA A 152 -7.60 12.05 -13.42
C ALA A 152 -9.11 12.26 -13.60
N LEU A 153 -9.67 13.32 -13.00
CA LEU A 153 -11.08 13.69 -13.14
C LEU A 153 -11.41 14.08 -14.58
N ASP A 154 -10.53 14.79 -15.26
CA ASP A 154 -10.73 15.21 -16.65
C ASP A 154 -10.62 14.03 -17.62
N ILE A 155 -9.66 13.13 -17.42
CA ILE A 155 -9.50 11.89 -18.22
C ILE A 155 -10.78 11.03 -18.13
N THR A 156 -11.32 10.86 -16.92
CA THR A 156 -12.54 10.03 -16.73
C THR A 156 -13.78 10.62 -17.37
N LYS A 157 -13.82 11.94 -17.57
CA LYS A 157 -14.94 12.63 -18.27
C LYS A 157 -14.80 12.61 -19.79
N ALA A 158 -13.57 12.68 -20.30
CA ALA A 158 -13.30 13.01 -21.70
C ALA A 158 -13.35 11.81 -22.65
N ASN A 159 -12.90 10.63 -22.25
CA ASN A 159 -12.79 9.49 -23.18
C ASN A 159 -12.98 8.14 -22.48
N PRO A 160 -14.16 7.51 -22.58
CA PRO A 160 -14.42 6.23 -21.92
C PRO A 160 -13.66 5.04 -22.54
N GLN A 161 -13.17 5.12 -23.78
CA GLN A 161 -12.60 3.95 -24.49
C GLN A 161 -11.24 3.54 -23.95
N PHE A 162 -10.37 4.48 -23.56
CA PHE A 162 -9.01 4.24 -23.05
C PHE A 162 -8.79 4.79 -21.64
N VAL A 163 -9.87 4.93 -20.90
CA VAL A 163 -9.80 5.53 -19.55
C VAL A 163 -8.96 4.67 -18.61
N LYS A 164 -9.03 3.35 -18.72
CA LYS A 164 -8.30 2.43 -17.83
C LYS A 164 -6.78 2.54 -18.04
N GLU A 165 -6.34 2.56 -19.29
CA GLU A 165 -4.95 2.69 -19.66
C GLU A 165 -4.41 4.08 -19.29
N SER A 166 -5.17 5.12 -19.57
CA SER A 166 -4.79 6.51 -19.26
C SER A 166 -4.66 6.74 -17.76
N ILE A 167 -5.63 6.28 -16.97
CA ILE A 167 -5.56 6.34 -15.51
C ILE A 167 -4.43 5.46 -14.98
N GLY A 168 -4.20 4.28 -15.56
CA GLY A 168 -3.07 3.41 -15.22
C GLY A 168 -1.72 4.11 -15.38
N GLY A 169 -1.51 4.79 -16.50
CA GLY A 169 -0.33 5.62 -16.74
C GLY A 169 -0.20 6.76 -15.74
N LEU A 170 -1.31 7.44 -15.44
CA LEU A 170 -1.34 8.54 -14.46
C LEU A 170 -1.01 8.04 -13.06
N VAL A 171 -1.61 6.94 -12.61
CA VAL A 171 -1.34 6.33 -11.28
C VAL A 171 0.12 5.88 -11.19
N SER A 172 0.69 5.31 -12.28
CA SER A 172 2.10 4.97 -12.33
C SER A 172 2.98 6.22 -12.15
N SER A 173 2.67 7.31 -12.83
CA SER A 173 3.39 8.58 -12.71
C SER A 173 3.31 9.14 -11.27
N VAL A 174 2.11 9.17 -10.67
CA VAL A 174 1.91 9.61 -9.27
C VAL A 174 2.74 8.77 -8.33
N PHE A 175 2.73 7.45 -8.51
CA PHE A 175 3.47 6.52 -7.65
C PHE A 175 4.98 6.82 -7.66
N TYR A 176 5.59 6.99 -8.85
CA TYR A 176 7.01 7.31 -8.97
C TYR A 176 7.33 8.70 -8.43
N GLN A 177 6.45 9.68 -8.66
CA GLN A 177 6.64 11.05 -8.16
C GLN A 177 6.62 11.09 -6.62
N PHE A 178 5.65 10.41 -5.99
CA PHE A 178 5.58 10.35 -4.53
C PHE A 178 6.72 9.54 -3.91
N ALA A 179 7.19 8.48 -4.54
CA ALA A 179 8.39 7.78 -4.11
C ALA A 179 9.62 8.72 -4.10
N GLY A 180 9.74 9.59 -5.11
CA GLY A 180 10.76 10.65 -5.15
C GLY A 180 10.63 11.64 -3.98
N PHE A 181 9.42 12.13 -3.70
CA PHE A 181 9.16 13.03 -2.57
C PHE A 181 9.52 12.41 -1.22
N LEU A 182 9.18 11.13 -1.01
CA LEU A 182 9.55 10.40 0.21
C LEU A 182 11.07 10.29 0.35
N ALA A 183 11.79 9.99 -0.74
CA ALA A 183 13.23 9.91 -0.73
C ALA A 183 13.88 11.28 -0.41
N ASP A 184 13.35 12.37 -0.96
CA ASP A 184 13.85 13.74 -0.73
C ASP A 184 13.48 14.28 0.67
N SER A 185 12.30 13.97 1.17
CA SER A 185 11.87 14.29 2.55
C SER A 185 12.80 13.63 3.57
N LYS A 186 13.15 12.37 3.34
CA LYS A 186 14.12 11.65 4.17
C LYS A 186 15.49 12.30 4.16
N ARG A 187 16.01 12.71 3.00
CA ARG A 187 17.29 13.40 2.91
C ARG A 187 17.29 14.73 3.68
N ARG A 188 16.18 15.47 3.64
CA ARG A 188 15.99 16.72 4.39
C ARG A 188 15.98 16.48 5.91
N GLN A 189 15.22 15.49 6.38
CA GLN A 189 15.18 15.12 7.80
C GLN A 189 16.54 14.66 8.33
N ASP A 190 17.29 13.88 7.55
CA ASP A 190 18.62 13.39 7.92
C ASP A 190 19.66 14.54 7.98
N MET A 191 19.42 15.66 7.26
CA MET A 191 20.28 16.86 7.30
C MET A 191 19.92 17.82 8.46
N GLU A 192 18.63 17.96 8.80
CA GLU A 192 18.17 18.92 9.81
C GLU A 192 18.25 18.39 11.24
N THR A 193 18.11 17.09 11.41
CA THR A 193 18.29 16.42 12.69
C THR A 193 19.18 15.21 12.47
N PRO A 194 20.40 15.17 13.01
CA PRO A 194 21.12 13.93 13.20
C PRO A 194 20.40 13.13 14.29
N VAL A 195 19.15 12.74 14.00
CA VAL A 195 18.42 11.80 14.81
C VAL A 195 19.27 10.53 14.75
N ARG A 196 19.78 10.12 15.89
CA ARG A 196 20.32 8.79 16.08
C ARG A 196 19.28 7.83 15.54
N THR A 197 19.47 7.46 14.28
CA THR A 197 18.66 6.41 13.64
C THR A 197 18.76 5.24 14.60
N THR A 198 17.66 4.84 15.21
CA THR A 198 17.73 3.77 16.18
C THR A 198 18.36 2.57 15.49
N ARG A 199 19.24 1.83 16.16
CA ARG A 199 19.88 0.63 15.60
C ARG A 199 18.87 -0.32 14.94
N GLN A 200 17.64 -0.32 15.46
CA GLN A 200 16.50 -1.07 14.92
C GLN A 200 16.12 -0.62 13.51
N ARG A 201 16.06 0.67 13.26
CA ARG A 201 15.74 1.24 11.93
C ARG A 201 16.81 0.90 10.91
N GLN A 202 18.08 1.08 11.25
CA GLN A 202 19.19 0.72 10.38
C GLN A 202 19.17 -0.77 10.03
N MET A 203 18.86 -1.62 11.00
CA MET A 203 18.76 -3.06 10.77
C MET A 203 17.56 -3.42 9.90
N LEU A 204 16.40 -2.77 10.07
CA LEU A 204 15.25 -2.99 9.18
C LEU A 204 15.58 -2.57 7.76
N GLU A 205 16.18 -1.40 7.55
CA GLU A 205 16.60 -0.94 6.22
C GLU A 205 17.61 -1.88 5.57
N GLN A 206 18.59 -2.36 6.33
CA GLN A 206 19.58 -3.32 5.84
C GLN A 206 18.93 -4.67 5.47
N PHE A 207 18.03 -5.17 6.32
CA PHE A 207 17.25 -6.37 6.02
C PHE A 207 16.41 -6.18 4.73
N MET A 208 15.69 -5.07 4.59
CA MET A 208 14.86 -4.81 3.41
C MET A 208 15.69 -4.74 2.13
N LYS A 209 16.86 -4.09 2.15
CA LYS A 209 17.78 -4.09 1.00
C LYS A 209 18.20 -5.49 0.58
N LEU A 210 18.57 -6.33 1.53
CA LEU A 210 18.93 -7.73 1.27
C LEU A 210 17.73 -8.53 0.78
N ALA A 211 16.55 -8.37 1.41
CA ALA A 211 15.34 -9.05 1.03
C ALA A 211 14.91 -8.72 -0.41
N ILE A 212 14.96 -7.45 -0.81
CA ILE A 212 14.68 -7.02 -2.18
C ILE A 212 15.60 -7.70 -3.20
N THR A 213 16.88 -7.80 -2.87
CA THR A 213 17.88 -8.34 -3.78
C THR A 213 17.84 -9.86 -3.88
N ASP A 214 17.62 -10.54 -2.75
CA ASP A 214 17.90 -11.96 -2.61
C ASP A 214 16.65 -12.84 -2.43
N HIS A 215 15.45 -12.27 -2.16
CA HIS A 215 14.22 -13.04 -1.84
C HIS A 215 13.85 -14.10 -2.88
N ALA A 216 14.10 -13.82 -4.17
CA ALA A 216 13.79 -14.77 -5.23
C ALA A 216 14.64 -16.05 -5.15
N LYS A 217 15.79 -16.02 -4.47
CA LYS A 217 16.71 -17.13 -4.34
C LYS A 217 16.73 -17.71 -2.92
N GLU A 218 16.53 -16.87 -1.91
CA GLU A 218 16.75 -17.18 -0.50
C GLU A 218 15.50 -16.90 0.32
N HIS A 219 14.86 -17.95 0.80
CA HIS A 219 13.59 -17.87 1.52
C HIS A 219 13.74 -18.01 3.05
N LEU A 220 14.95 -18.31 3.54
CA LEU A 220 15.19 -18.63 4.94
C LEU A 220 15.68 -17.42 5.72
N VAL A 221 15.11 -17.17 6.89
CA VAL A 221 15.53 -16.10 7.81
C VAL A 221 17.02 -16.20 8.18
N GLY A 222 17.54 -17.43 8.29
CA GLY A 222 18.95 -17.69 8.62
C GLY A 222 19.91 -17.01 7.65
N TYR A 223 19.65 -17.08 6.35
CA TYR A 223 20.48 -16.43 5.33
C TYR A 223 20.64 -14.92 5.59
N TYR A 224 19.54 -14.22 5.83
CA TYR A 224 19.56 -12.78 6.09
C TYR A 224 20.24 -12.45 7.41
N ALA A 225 20.00 -13.26 8.43
CA ALA A 225 20.64 -13.10 9.73
C ALA A 225 22.17 -13.27 9.64
N ASP A 226 22.63 -14.27 8.90
CA ASP A 226 24.06 -14.52 8.66
C ASP A 226 24.71 -13.36 7.89
N LYS A 227 24.05 -12.88 6.82
CA LYS A 227 24.50 -11.70 6.04
C LYS A 227 24.59 -10.43 6.88
N MET A 228 23.74 -10.30 7.89
CA MET A 228 23.71 -9.16 8.79
C MET A 228 24.53 -9.37 10.07
N CYS A 229 25.24 -10.49 10.19
CA CYS A 229 26.04 -10.86 11.37
C CYS A 229 25.23 -10.83 12.69
N VAL A 230 23.98 -11.33 12.65
CA VAL A 230 23.09 -11.41 13.82
C VAL A 230 22.43 -12.78 13.90
N THR A 231 21.81 -13.10 15.04
CA THR A 231 21.04 -14.34 15.17
C THR A 231 19.68 -14.23 14.48
N PRO A 232 19.11 -15.32 13.92
CA PRO A 232 17.76 -15.32 13.31
C PRO A 232 16.68 -14.83 14.27
N LYS A 233 16.78 -15.19 15.55
CA LYS A 233 15.85 -14.74 16.60
C LYS A 233 15.91 -13.23 16.81
N TYR A 234 17.12 -12.67 16.82
CA TYR A 234 17.31 -11.22 16.99
C TYR A 234 16.78 -10.45 15.77
N LEU A 235 17.12 -10.90 14.54
CA LEU A 235 16.61 -10.31 13.30
C LEU A 235 15.07 -10.33 13.27
N SER A 236 14.46 -11.50 13.55
CA SER A 236 12.98 -11.62 13.57
C SER A 236 12.32 -10.70 14.57
N LYS A 237 12.93 -10.54 15.76
CA LYS A 237 12.44 -9.61 16.80
C LYS A 237 12.50 -8.17 16.30
N ILE A 238 13.66 -7.71 15.83
CA ILE A 238 13.88 -6.34 15.38
C ILE A 238 12.97 -5.98 14.20
N VAL A 239 12.90 -6.83 13.18
CA VAL A 239 12.04 -6.60 12.01
C VAL A 239 10.57 -6.50 12.42
N LYS A 240 10.09 -7.40 13.30
CA LYS A 240 8.71 -7.36 13.78
C LYS A 240 8.40 -6.11 14.62
N GLU A 241 9.32 -5.71 15.52
CA GLU A 241 9.14 -4.51 16.34
C GLU A 241 9.18 -3.23 15.51
N ALA A 242 10.02 -3.18 14.48
CA ALA A 242 10.20 -1.99 13.65
C ALA A 242 9.16 -1.85 12.52
N SER A 243 8.63 -2.96 11.98
CA SER A 243 7.72 -2.97 10.83
C SER A 243 6.31 -3.51 11.12
N GLY A 244 6.09 -4.07 12.31
CA GLY A 244 4.84 -4.77 12.65
C GLY A 244 4.67 -6.14 11.99
N ARG A 245 5.57 -6.55 11.07
CA ARG A 245 5.49 -7.79 10.29
C ARG A 245 6.70 -8.69 10.56
N SER A 246 6.50 -10.00 10.43
CA SER A 246 7.60 -10.95 10.57
C SER A 246 8.47 -11.00 9.31
N VAL A 247 9.73 -11.48 9.43
CA VAL A 247 10.63 -11.71 8.29
C VAL A 247 10.00 -12.64 7.24
N PRO A 248 9.40 -13.79 7.62
CA PRO A 248 8.70 -14.64 6.65
C PRO A 248 7.57 -13.96 5.91
N ASP A 249 6.79 -13.09 6.58
CA ASP A 249 5.69 -12.36 5.94
C ASP A 249 6.23 -11.41 4.87
N TRP A 250 7.33 -10.69 5.16
CA TRP A 250 7.99 -9.82 4.19
C TRP A 250 8.51 -10.60 2.97
N LEU A 251 9.21 -11.70 3.19
CA LEU A 251 9.72 -12.54 2.11
C LEU A 251 8.59 -13.13 1.27
N SER A 252 7.50 -13.57 1.91
CA SER A 252 6.33 -14.10 1.21
C SER A 252 5.65 -13.04 0.35
N GLU A 253 5.52 -11.81 0.84
CA GLU A 253 4.94 -10.71 0.08
C GLU A 253 5.77 -10.37 -1.16
N LEU A 254 7.10 -10.31 -1.04
CA LEU A 254 8.01 -10.11 -2.16
C LEU A 254 7.89 -11.21 -3.22
N LEU A 255 7.87 -12.47 -2.79
CA LEU A 255 7.72 -13.62 -3.67
C LEU A 255 6.37 -13.60 -4.41
N ILE A 256 5.28 -13.24 -3.72
CA ILE A 256 3.95 -13.12 -4.34
C ILE A 256 3.90 -11.98 -5.34
N LEU A 257 4.53 -10.84 -5.03
CA LEU A 257 4.64 -9.71 -5.94
C LEU A 257 5.36 -10.08 -7.23
N ASP A 258 6.50 -10.71 -7.11
CA ASP A 258 7.28 -11.17 -8.28
C ASP A 258 6.52 -12.25 -9.06
N ALA A 259 5.88 -13.21 -8.37
CA ALA A 259 5.06 -14.23 -9.02
C ALA A 259 3.90 -13.61 -9.81
N LYS A 260 3.16 -12.66 -9.22
CA LYS A 260 2.07 -11.95 -9.89
C LYS A 260 2.56 -11.20 -11.12
N ASN A 261 3.70 -10.50 -11.00
CA ASN A 261 4.30 -9.76 -12.10
C ASN A 261 4.71 -10.69 -13.24
N MET A 262 5.39 -11.80 -12.95
CA MET A 262 5.78 -12.79 -13.95
C MET A 262 4.56 -13.45 -14.62
N LEU A 263 3.52 -13.77 -13.85
CA LEU A 263 2.29 -14.38 -14.38
C LEU A 263 1.56 -13.45 -15.35
N ARG A 264 1.56 -12.14 -15.14
CA ARG A 264 0.82 -11.15 -15.93
C ARG A 264 1.62 -10.59 -17.10
N HIS A 265 2.92 -10.43 -16.94
CA HIS A 265 3.74 -9.63 -17.86
C HIS A 265 4.81 -10.44 -18.59
N THR A 266 4.79 -11.77 -18.48
CA THR A 266 5.72 -12.63 -19.21
C THR A 266 5.04 -13.89 -19.74
N ASP A 267 5.60 -14.47 -20.80
CA ASP A 267 5.18 -15.74 -21.37
C ASP A 267 5.79 -16.95 -20.63
N MET A 268 6.45 -16.73 -19.50
CA MET A 268 7.06 -17.81 -18.71
C MET A 268 6.00 -18.81 -18.27
N THR A 269 6.27 -20.09 -18.43
CA THR A 269 5.42 -21.16 -17.89
C THR A 269 5.42 -21.12 -16.35
N ILE A 270 4.38 -21.66 -15.73
CA ILE A 270 4.30 -21.73 -14.26
C ILE A 270 5.50 -22.52 -13.68
N LYS A 271 6.01 -23.52 -14.43
CA LYS A 271 7.20 -24.27 -14.05
C LYS A 271 8.45 -23.38 -14.03
N GLU A 272 8.63 -22.55 -15.04
CA GLU A 272 9.76 -21.61 -15.13
C GLU A 272 9.68 -20.55 -14.03
N ILE A 273 8.48 -20.01 -13.76
CA ILE A 273 8.28 -19.06 -12.64
C ILE A 273 8.63 -19.72 -11.32
N SER A 274 8.14 -20.94 -11.06
CA SER A 274 8.48 -21.71 -9.85
C SER A 274 10.00 -21.90 -9.69
N ALA A 275 10.68 -22.24 -10.79
CA ALA A 275 12.13 -22.41 -10.80
C ALA A 275 12.87 -21.07 -10.60
N ARG A 276 12.39 -19.99 -11.24
CA ARG A 276 12.96 -18.64 -11.13
C ARG A 276 12.88 -18.09 -9.71
N LEU A 277 11.78 -18.40 -9.01
CA LEU A 277 11.57 -18.05 -7.62
C LEU A 277 12.11 -19.09 -6.62
N ASN A 278 12.95 -20.01 -7.09
CA ASN A 278 13.67 -21.02 -6.30
C ASN A 278 12.76 -21.88 -5.41
N PHE A 279 11.55 -22.21 -5.87
CA PHE A 279 10.69 -23.17 -5.16
C PHE A 279 11.18 -24.62 -5.41
N PRO A 280 11.15 -25.49 -4.38
CA PRO A 280 11.59 -26.89 -4.51
C PRO A 280 10.83 -27.68 -5.60
N SER A 281 9.58 -27.31 -5.86
CA SER A 281 8.78 -27.88 -6.96
C SER A 281 7.62 -26.94 -7.32
N GLN A 282 7.07 -27.15 -8.52
CA GLN A 282 5.87 -26.45 -8.97
C GLN A 282 4.68 -26.64 -8.01
N SER A 283 4.55 -27.81 -7.39
CA SER A 283 3.47 -28.09 -6.40
C SER A 283 3.62 -27.27 -5.13
N PHE A 284 4.85 -27.00 -4.67
CA PHE A 284 5.09 -26.08 -3.56
C PHE A 284 4.74 -24.65 -3.92
N PHE A 285 5.13 -24.20 -5.11
CA PHE A 285 4.75 -22.87 -5.61
C PHE A 285 3.22 -22.73 -5.73
N PHE A 286 2.51 -23.72 -6.26
CA PHE A 286 1.05 -23.70 -6.36
C PHE A 286 0.38 -23.50 -4.99
N ARG A 287 0.78 -24.30 -4.00
CA ARG A 287 0.23 -24.16 -2.63
C ARG A 287 0.55 -22.83 -2.01
N PHE A 288 1.79 -22.40 -2.13
CA PHE A 288 2.25 -21.12 -1.62
C PHE A 288 1.43 -19.97 -2.22
N PHE A 289 1.33 -19.91 -3.54
CA PHE A 289 0.60 -18.87 -4.25
C PHE A 289 -0.89 -18.87 -3.89
N LYS A 290 -1.53 -20.04 -3.90
CA LYS A 290 -2.95 -20.17 -3.54
C LYS A 290 -3.23 -19.77 -2.09
N ASN A 291 -2.37 -20.14 -1.16
CA ASN A 291 -2.55 -19.79 0.25
C ASN A 291 -2.47 -18.27 0.50
N HIS A 292 -1.63 -17.56 -0.27
CA HIS A 292 -1.45 -16.12 -0.11
C HIS A 292 -2.40 -15.27 -0.96
N THR A 293 -2.92 -15.80 -2.07
CA THR A 293 -3.76 -15.03 -3.01
C THR A 293 -5.21 -15.50 -3.08
N GLY A 294 -5.51 -16.67 -2.53
CA GLY A 294 -6.82 -17.32 -2.66
C GLY A 294 -7.03 -18.04 -4.01
N GLN A 295 -6.19 -17.80 -5.02
CA GLN A 295 -6.31 -18.32 -6.39
C GLN A 295 -5.09 -19.15 -6.77
N THR A 296 -5.26 -20.08 -7.72
CA THR A 296 -4.12 -20.78 -8.31
C THR A 296 -3.36 -19.87 -9.29
N PRO A 297 -2.05 -20.12 -9.53
CA PRO A 297 -1.29 -19.37 -10.51
C PRO A 297 -1.92 -19.38 -11.92
N THR A 298 -2.56 -20.50 -12.32
CA THR A 298 -3.26 -20.63 -13.60
C THR A 298 -4.47 -19.72 -13.65
N GLN A 299 -5.35 -19.77 -12.64
CA GLN A 299 -6.51 -18.88 -12.54
C GLN A 299 -6.11 -17.41 -12.59
N TYR A 300 -5.06 -17.05 -11.82
CA TYR A 300 -4.57 -15.68 -11.79
C TYR A 300 -4.03 -15.18 -13.15
N ARG A 301 -3.45 -16.07 -13.95
CA ARG A 301 -2.96 -15.74 -15.32
C ARG A 301 -4.09 -15.51 -16.32
N GLU A 302 -5.19 -16.27 -16.19
CA GLU A 302 -6.31 -16.25 -17.12
C GLU A 302 -7.31 -15.11 -16.87
N GLU A 303 -7.26 -14.45 -15.70
CA GLU A 303 -8.01 -13.22 -15.41
C GLU A 303 -7.43 -12.00 -16.16
#